data_2754811dfc55e822f5a82c755960ec8f
#
_entry.id   2754811dfc55e822f5a82c755960ec8f
#
_cell.length_a   1.000
_cell.length_b   1.000
_cell.length_c   1.000
_cell.angle_alpha   90.00
_cell.angle_beta   90.00
_cell.angle_gamma   90.00
#
_symmetry.space_group_name_H-M   'P 1'
#
loop_
_entity.id
_entity.type
_entity.pdbx_description
1 polymer ?
#
loop_
_entity_poly.entity_id
_entity_poly.type
_entity_poly.pdbx_seq_one_letter_code
_entity_poly.pdbx_strand_id
1 'polypeptide(L)'
;MLAETDITVVVLCGGAATRMGGVDKPLQLIAKAGVKLTMLDHVIATLPTHSPLLISANRSIAKYQRRGPVITDGPEVGSGPLLGILAGLKHAQTEWLLVCPGDMPFLEQGWHEPIRQAVKQNPKKDSVQGNEQTGEQGGKKTRQLDSAVVHDGTRLQPLLCLVRTSC
;
A
#
# COMPACT_ATOMS: atom_id res chain seq x y z
N MET A 1 13.54 2.33 12.57
CA MET A 1 12.52 2.47 11.52
C MET A 1 13.07 1.85 10.25
N LEU A 2 12.23 1.18 9.45
CA LEU A 2 12.61 0.64 8.13
C LEU A 2 13.00 1.82 7.22
N ALA A 3 14.10 1.71 6.45
CA ALA A 3 14.55 2.78 5.57
C ALA A 3 13.55 2.97 4.41
N GLU A 4 13.42 4.21 3.91
CA GLU A 4 12.53 4.49 2.77
C GLU A 4 13.03 3.83 1.49
N THR A 5 14.35 3.71 1.34
CA THR A 5 14.99 3.04 0.20
C THR A 5 14.70 1.55 0.11
N ASP A 6 14.27 0.92 1.22
CA ASP A 6 13.90 -0.50 1.27
C ASP A 6 12.42 -0.75 0.93
N ILE A 7 11.69 0.32 0.59
CA ILE A 7 10.25 0.31 0.37
C ILE A 7 9.94 0.84 -1.03
N THR A 8 9.21 0.09 -1.84
CA THR A 8 8.50 0.60 -3.01
C THR A 8 7.09 1.00 -2.60
N VAL A 9 6.61 2.15 -3.05
CA VAL A 9 5.21 2.57 -2.83
C VAL A 9 4.39 2.23 -4.07
N VAL A 10 3.24 1.56 -3.89
CA VAL A 10 2.23 1.45 -4.94
C VAL A 10 0.98 2.24 -4.56
N VAL A 11 0.61 3.20 -5.41
CA VAL A 11 -0.65 3.94 -5.27
C VAL A 11 -1.70 3.31 -6.16
N LEU A 12 -2.78 2.81 -5.54
CA LEU A 12 -3.88 2.16 -6.24
C LEU A 12 -4.85 3.20 -6.81
N CYS A 13 -4.82 3.38 -8.12
CA CYS A 13 -5.70 4.29 -8.87
C CYS A 13 -6.66 3.52 -9.79
N GLY A 14 -6.57 2.20 -9.84
CA GLY A 14 -7.46 1.31 -10.54
C GLY A 14 -8.74 1.05 -9.75
N GLY A 15 -9.87 1.02 -10.44
CA GLY A 15 -11.16 0.65 -9.89
C GLY A 15 -12.22 0.67 -10.99
N ALA A 16 -13.23 -0.20 -10.90
CA ALA A 16 -14.37 -0.15 -11.80
C ALA A 16 -15.18 1.11 -11.48
N ALA A 17 -14.86 2.25 -12.11
CA ALA A 17 -15.61 3.51 -12.00
C ALA A 17 -17.03 3.41 -12.61
N THR A 18 -17.57 2.20 -12.74
CA THR A 18 -18.90 1.91 -13.28
C THR A 18 -20.02 2.56 -12.47
N ARG A 19 -19.80 2.78 -11.16
CA ARG A 19 -20.83 3.34 -10.26
C ARG A 19 -20.95 4.87 -10.30
N MET A 20 -20.00 5.59 -10.92
CA MET A 20 -19.97 7.07 -10.95
C MET A 20 -19.77 7.62 -12.37
N GLY A 21 -20.39 7.03 -13.40
CA GLY A 21 -20.35 7.59 -14.75
C GLY A 21 -18.96 7.65 -15.40
N GLY A 22 -18.04 6.76 -15.03
CA GLY A 22 -16.71 6.69 -15.65
C GLY A 22 -15.69 7.71 -15.11
N VAL A 23 -16.03 8.47 -14.07
CA VAL A 23 -15.15 9.47 -13.45
C VAL A 23 -13.97 8.79 -12.77
N ASP A 24 -12.76 9.25 -13.09
CA ASP A 24 -11.50 8.78 -12.48
C ASP A 24 -11.26 9.55 -11.18
N LYS A 25 -11.71 8.96 -10.07
CA LYS A 25 -11.79 9.62 -8.76
C LYS A 25 -10.45 10.19 -8.28
N PRO A 26 -9.30 9.47 -8.36
CA PRO A 26 -8.02 10.01 -7.93
C PRO A 26 -7.58 11.26 -8.70
N LEU A 27 -8.10 11.49 -9.92
CA LEU A 27 -7.80 12.66 -10.74
C LEU A 27 -8.75 13.85 -10.49
N GLN A 28 -9.73 13.71 -9.59
CA GLN A 28 -10.62 14.82 -9.25
C GLN A 28 -9.88 15.86 -8.41
N LEU A 29 -10.12 17.14 -8.75
CA LEU A 29 -9.59 18.29 -8.00
C LEU A 29 -10.35 18.47 -6.69
N ILE A 30 -9.62 18.59 -5.60
CA ILE A 30 -10.15 18.97 -4.31
C ILE A 30 -9.32 20.11 -3.72
N ALA A 31 -9.93 20.90 -2.84
CA ALA A 31 -9.24 21.89 -2.04
C ALA A 31 -8.94 21.32 -0.64
N LYS A 32 -7.67 21.35 -0.23
CA LYS A 32 -7.21 20.98 1.11
C LYS A 32 -6.24 22.05 1.59
N ALA A 33 -6.51 22.67 2.75
CA ALA A 33 -5.70 23.75 3.31
C ALA A 33 -5.41 24.89 2.32
N GLY A 34 -6.42 25.29 1.50
CA GLY A 34 -6.29 26.35 0.50
C GLY A 34 -5.59 25.96 -0.79
N VAL A 35 -5.06 24.75 -0.91
CA VAL A 35 -4.38 24.25 -2.11
C VAL A 35 -5.32 23.36 -2.91
N LYS A 36 -5.50 23.66 -4.20
CA LYS A 36 -6.36 22.90 -5.11
C LYS A 36 -5.50 21.98 -5.99
N LEU A 37 -5.48 20.69 -5.65
CA LEU A 37 -4.77 19.64 -6.37
C LEU A 37 -5.70 18.44 -6.62
N THR A 38 -5.26 17.45 -7.42
CA THR A 38 -5.99 16.19 -7.50
C THR A 38 -5.89 15.41 -6.19
N MET A 39 -6.85 14.51 -5.93
CA MET A 39 -6.76 13.62 -4.76
C MET A 39 -5.43 12.86 -4.76
N LEU A 40 -5.01 12.36 -5.92
CA LEU A 40 -3.73 11.67 -6.08
C LEU A 40 -2.53 12.56 -5.71
N ASP A 41 -2.51 13.82 -6.15
CA ASP A 41 -1.40 14.72 -5.85
C ASP A 41 -1.32 15.00 -4.33
N HIS A 42 -2.47 15.11 -3.64
CA HIS A 42 -2.50 15.21 -2.18
C HIS A 42 -1.98 13.94 -1.50
N VAL A 43 -2.30 12.75 -2.03
CA VAL A 43 -1.77 11.48 -1.50
C VAL A 43 -0.26 11.41 -1.70
N ILE A 44 0.23 11.66 -2.93
CA ILE A 44 1.67 11.61 -3.25
C ILE A 44 2.48 12.51 -2.32
N ALA A 45 1.95 13.71 -1.99
CA ALA A 45 2.62 14.64 -1.08
C ALA A 45 2.82 14.09 0.35
N THR A 46 2.13 13.02 0.75
CA THR A 46 2.25 12.39 2.08
C THR A 46 3.09 11.11 2.08
N LEU A 47 3.58 10.68 0.90
CA LEU A 47 4.35 9.45 0.77
C LEU A 47 5.83 9.64 1.18
N PRO A 48 6.55 8.56 1.51
CA PRO A 48 7.99 8.63 1.76
C PRO A 48 8.72 9.16 0.52
N THR A 49 9.57 10.17 0.70
CA THR A 49 10.18 10.92 -0.42
C THR A 49 11.27 10.17 -1.16
N HIS A 50 11.94 9.21 -0.49
CA HIS A 50 13.05 8.43 -1.05
C HIS A 50 12.64 7.02 -1.51
N SER A 51 11.35 6.71 -1.46
CA SER A 51 10.82 5.43 -1.91
C SER A 51 10.47 5.47 -3.40
N PRO A 52 10.85 4.46 -4.21
CA PRO A 52 10.34 4.32 -5.56
C PRO A 52 8.81 4.30 -5.59
N LEU A 53 8.21 5.09 -6.49
CA LEU A 53 6.76 5.19 -6.66
C LEU A 53 6.31 4.37 -7.86
N LEU A 54 5.24 3.59 -7.70
CA LEU A 54 4.47 2.95 -8.76
C LEU A 54 3.01 3.41 -8.66
N ILE A 55 2.36 3.60 -9.79
CA ILE A 55 0.92 3.93 -9.85
C ILE A 55 0.21 2.78 -10.57
N SER A 56 -0.66 2.06 -9.86
CA SER A 56 -1.49 1.02 -10.45
C SER A 56 -2.75 1.65 -11.04
N ALA A 57 -2.87 1.61 -12.38
CA ALA A 57 -4.02 2.16 -13.10
C ALA A 57 -4.24 1.44 -14.43
N ASN A 58 -5.51 1.17 -14.78
CA ASN A 58 -5.91 0.52 -16.03
C ASN A 58 -6.54 1.48 -17.04
N ARG A 59 -6.70 2.76 -16.67
CA ARG A 59 -7.29 3.83 -17.49
C ARG A 59 -6.54 5.13 -17.28
N SER A 60 -6.79 6.11 -18.14
CA SER A 60 -6.16 7.44 -18.05
C SER A 60 -4.63 7.38 -17.90
N ILE A 61 -3.97 6.35 -18.44
CA ILE A 61 -2.55 6.03 -18.25
C ILE A 61 -1.67 7.27 -18.45
N ALA A 62 -1.85 8.01 -19.56
CA ALA A 62 -1.08 9.19 -19.85
C ALA A 62 -1.20 10.32 -18.81
N LYS A 63 -2.34 10.38 -18.08
CA LYS A 63 -2.52 11.36 -17.00
C LYS A 63 -1.73 10.93 -15.75
N TYR A 64 -1.71 9.65 -15.45
CA TYR A 64 -0.97 9.10 -14.30
C TYR A 64 0.55 9.11 -14.55
N GLN A 65 1.00 8.83 -15.77
CA GLN A 65 2.42 8.85 -16.16
C GLN A 65 3.11 10.20 -15.91
N ARG A 66 2.36 11.30 -15.85
CA ARG A 66 2.89 12.63 -15.48
C ARG A 66 3.37 12.69 -14.03
N ARG A 67 3.02 11.73 -13.18
CA ARG A 67 3.32 11.69 -11.75
C ARG A 67 4.31 10.59 -11.38
N GLY A 68 4.41 9.56 -12.21
CA GLY A 68 5.32 8.45 -11.97
C GLY A 68 5.08 7.27 -12.89
N PRO A 69 5.90 6.21 -12.80
CA PRO A 69 5.72 4.97 -13.54
C PRO A 69 4.35 4.35 -13.27
N VAL A 70 3.66 3.94 -14.34
CA VAL A 70 2.34 3.31 -14.27
C VAL A 70 2.46 1.83 -14.57
N ILE A 71 1.87 1.01 -13.70
CA ILE A 71 1.69 -0.43 -13.88
C ILE A 71 0.21 -0.75 -14.07
N THR A 72 -0.10 -1.81 -14.81
CA THR A 72 -1.46 -2.28 -15.06
C THR A 72 -1.69 -3.64 -14.43
N ASP A 73 -2.95 -3.92 -14.07
CA ASP A 73 -3.33 -5.19 -13.41
C ASP A 73 -3.32 -6.39 -14.38
N GLY A 74 -3.01 -6.17 -15.67
CA GLY A 74 -3.09 -7.20 -16.69
C GLY A 74 -4.51 -7.40 -17.25
N PRO A 75 -4.78 -8.53 -17.93
CA PRO A 75 -6.06 -8.77 -18.62
C PRO A 75 -7.25 -8.99 -17.68
N GLU A 76 -7.03 -9.24 -16.41
CA GLU A 76 -8.07 -9.50 -15.39
C GLU A 76 -8.67 -8.21 -14.81
N VAL A 77 -8.93 -7.23 -15.66
CA VAL A 77 -9.48 -5.93 -15.28
C VAL A 77 -10.81 -6.07 -14.54
N GLY A 78 -10.93 -5.46 -13.37
CA GLY A 78 -12.16 -5.40 -12.59
C GLY A 78 -12.24 -6.30 -11.35
N SER A 79 -11.22 -7.11 -11.09
CA SER A 79 -11.17 -8.02 -9.92
C SER A 79 -10.83 -7.31 -8.59
N GLY A 80 -10.80 -5.97 -8.57
CA GLY A 80 -10.64 -5.15 -7.37
C GLY A 80 -9.18 -4.78 -7.05
N PRO A 81 -8.92 -4.20 -5.85
CA PRO A 81 -7.61 -3.63 -5.49
C PRO A 81 -6.50 -4.67 -5.35
N LEU A 82 -6.84 -5.95 -5.16
CA LEU A 82 -5.85 -7.03 -4.99
C LEU A 82 -4.98 -7.23 -6.22
N LEU A 83 -5.51 -7.03 -7.42
CA LEU A 83 -4.71 -7.13 -8.65
C LEU A 83 -3.69 -6.00 -8.75
N GLY A 84 -4.04 -4.79 -8.35
CA GLY A 84 -3.10 -3.68 -8.26
C GLY A 84 -1.99 -3.94 -7.24
N ILE A 85 -2.30 -4.57 -6.11
CA ILE A 85 -1.30 -4.99 -5.11
C ILE A 85 -0.38 -6.06 -5.71
N LEU A 86 -0.95 -7.08 -6.37
CA LEU A 86 -0.17 -8.15 -7.02
C LEU A 86 0.74 -7.58 -8.12
N ALA A 87 0.24 -6.65 -8.94
CA ALA A 87 1.05 -5.94 -9.92
C ALA A 87 2.19 -5.16 -9.25
N GLY A 88 1.90 -4.47 -8.14
CA GLY A 88 2.90 -3.79 -7.32
C GLY A 88 3.98 -4.74 -6.82
N LEU A 89 3.61 -5.90 -6.26
CA LEU A 89 4.56 -6.92 -5.79
C LEU A 89 5.46 -7.45 -6.91
N LYS A 90 4.91 -7.65 -8.13
CA LYS A 90 5.68 -8.12 -9.29
C LYS A 90 6.67 -7.09 -9.82
N HIS A 91 6.44 -5.79 -9.61
CA HIS A 91 7.27 -4.70 -10.12
C HIS A 91 8.15 -4.06 -9.05
N ALA A 92 7.89 -4.32 -7.77
CA ALA A 92 8.73 -3.82 -6.68
C ALA A 92 10.15 -4.42 -6.76
N GLN A 93 11.16 -3.56 -6.59
CA GLN A 93 12.58 -3.94 -6.59
C GLN A 93 13.19 -3.84 -5.18
N THR A 94 12.35 -3.62 -4.18
CA THR A 94 12.73 -3.44 -2.78
C THR A 94 12.14 -4.56 -1.93
N GLU A 95 12.63 -4.70 -0.70
CA GLU A 95 12.18 -5.75 0.22
C GLU A 95 10.71 -5.59 0.63
N TRP A 96 10.19 -4.37 0.60
CA TRP A 96 8.85 -4.05 1.07
C TRP A 96 8.03 -3.26 0.05
N LEU A 97 6.72 -3.52 0.01
CA LEU A 97 5.74 -2.77 -0.75
C LEU A 97 4.79 -2.04 0.21
N LEU A 98 4.78 -0.72 0.15
CA LEU A 98 3.78 0.12 0.83
C LEU A 98 2.61 0.36 -0.11
N VAL A 99 1.43 -0.06 0.30
CA VAL A 99 0.19 0.07 -0.48
C VAL A 99 -0.61 1.27 0.04
N CYS A 100 -1.11 2.09 -0.87
CA CYS A 100 -1.94 3.25 -0.56
C CYS A 100 -3.00 3.49 -1.64
N PRO A 101 -4.29 3.73 -1.30
CA PRO A 101 -5.30 4.16 -2.27
C PRO A 101 -5.06 5.60 -2.74
N GLY A 102 -5.23 5.85 -4.04
CA GLY A 102 -5.03 7.18 -4.64
C GLY A 102 -6.18 8.17 -4.39
N ASP A 103 -7.27 7.72 -3.76
CA ASP A 103 -8.45 8.53 -3.46
C ASP A 103 -8.63 8.83 -1.97
N MET A 104 -7.54 8.81 -1.19
CA MET A 104 -7.50 9.16 0.24
C MET A 104 -6.72 10.48 0.50
N PRO A 105 -7.20 11.63 0.00
CA PRO A 105 -6.45 12.90 0.01
C PRO A 105 -6.24 13.50 1.40
N PHE A 106 -6.93 12.99 2.43
CA PHE A 106 -6.86 13.50 3.80
C PHE A 106 -5.88 12.71 4.69
N LEU A 107 -5.06 11.84 4.11
CA LEU A 107 -3.95 11.23 4.85
C LEU A 107 -3.02 12.32 5.40
N GLU A 108 -2.61 12.15 6.64
CA GLU A 108 -1.69 13.06 7.30
C GLU A 108 -0.24 12.75 6.91
N GLN A 109 0.64 13.75 7.01
CA GLN A 109 2.06 13.54 6.81
C GLN A 109 2.59 12.52 7.83
N GLY A 110 3.40 11.55 7.38
CA GLY A 110 3.97 10.53 8.25
C GLY A 110 3.03 9.38 8.64
N TRP A 111 1.82 9.29 8.08
CA TRP A 111 0.86 8.20 8.35
C TRP A 111 1.45 6.79 8.23
N HIS A 112 2.48 6.63 7.40
CA HIS A 112 3.18 5.37 7.15
C HIS A 112 4.28 5.05 8.19
N GLU A 113 4.67 5.99 9.03
CA GLU A 113 5.77 5.80 9.98
C GLU A 113 5.47 4.73 11.04
N PRO A 114 4.27 4.68 11.66
CA PRO A 114 3.95 3.64 12.64
C PRO A 114 4.08 2.23 12.10
N ILE A 115 3.63 1.97 10.85
CA ILE A 115 3.73 0.64 10.24
C ILE A 115 5.18 0.28 9.88
N ARG A 116 6.00 1.25 9.47
CA ARG A 116 7.44 1.08 9.24
C ARG A 116 8.20 0.77 10.54
N GLN A 117 7.75 1.31 11.66
CA GLN A 117 8.31 1.01 12.99
C GLN A 117 7.91 -0.38 13.45
N ALA A 118 6.63 -0.75 13.30
CA ALA A 118 6.09 -2.04 13.72
C ALA A 118 6.83 -3.22 13.07
N VAL A 119 7.09 -3.12 11.76
CA VAL A 119 7.82 -4.16 11.02
C VAL A 119 9.25 -4.34 11.51
N LYS A 120 9.97 -3.26 11.90
CA LYS A 120 11.33 -3.34 12.41
C LYS A 120 11.41 -3.83 13.87
N GLN A 121 10.41 -3.53 14.68
CA GLN A 121 10.40 -3.88 16.10
C GLN A 121 10.01 -5.32 16.40
N ASN A 122 9.44 -6.06 15.42
CA ASN A 122 8.98 -7.43 15.58
C ASN A 122 9.82 -8.47 14.79
N PRO A 123 11.13 -8.61 15.05
CA PRO A 123 11.85 -9.81 14.62
C PRO A 123 11.51 -11.03 15.50
N LYS A 124 10.84 -10.85 16.64
CA LYS A 124 10.54 -11.90 17.63
C LYS A 124 9.41 -11.46 18.55
N LYS A 125 8.18 -11.86 18.30
CA LYS A 125 7.17 -12.24 19.30
C LYS A 125 5.80 -12.39 18.63
N ASP A 126 5.40 -13.63 18.36
CA ASP A 126 4.04 -14.03 18.59
C ASP A 126 4.05 -15.44 19.15
N SER A 127 4.02 -15.51 20.47
CA SER A 127 3.50 -16.66 21.19
C SER A 127 1.97 -16.60 21.09
N VAL A 128 1.41 -17.12 20.01
CA VAL A 128 0.03 -17.58 20.04
C VAL A 128 0.02 -18.80 20.95
N GLN A 129 -0.52 -18.65 22.16
CA GLN A 129 -0.89 -19.77 23.00
C GLN A 129 -2.07 -20.49 22.33
N GLY A 130 -1.74 -21.38 21.40
CA GLY A 130 -2.63 -22.43 20.97
C GLY A 130 -2.34 -23.65 21.85
N ASN A 131 -3.31 -24.09 22.64
CA ASN A 131 -3.30 -25.41 23.28
C ASN A 131 -3.25 -26.47 22.18
N GLU A 132 -2.08 -27.05 21.95
CA GLU A 132 -1.94 -28.34 21.29
C GLU A 132 -1.09 -29.25 22.17
N GLN A 133 -1.78 -30.15 22.86
CA GLN A 133 -1.22 -31.38 23.37
C GLN A 133 -0.99 -32.29 22.16
N THR A 134 0.23 -32.36 21.67
CA THR A 134 0.83 -33.59 21.09
C THR A 134 2.32 -33.31 20.90
N GLY A 135 3.13 -34.20 21.45
CA GLY A 135 4.57 -34.10 21.43
C GLY A 135 5.15 -34.35 20.06
N GLU A 136 5.98 -33.39 19.61
CA GLU A 136 7.10 -33.63 18.70
C GLU A 136 8.09 -32.48 18.86
N GLN A 137 9.40 -32.83 18.88
CA GLN A 137 10.50 -31.89 18.99
C GLN A 137 10.56 -31.03 17.74
N GLY A 138 9.85 -29.90 17.73
CA GLY A 138 9.84 -28.93 16.66
C GLY A 138 10.72 -27.73 17.03
N GLY A 139 11.79 -27.49 16.28
CA GLY A 139 12.61 -26.28 16.40
C GLY A 139 11.74 -25.03 16.33
N LYS A 140 11.97 -24.06 17.23
CA LYS A 140 11.30 -22.75 17.24
C LYS A 140 11.52 -22.05 15.90
N LYS A 141 10.58 -22.18 14.96
CA LYS A 141 10.53 -21.30 13.78
C LYS A 141 10.17 -19.89 14.24
N THR A 142 11.12 -19.00 14.22
CA THR A 142 10.89 -17.56 14.40
C THR A 142 10.05 -17.09 13.22
N ARG A 143 8.77 -16.79 13.43
CA ARG A 143 7.95 -16.15 12.40
C ARG A 143 8.37 -14.69 12.29
N GLN A 144 8.80 -14.31 11.09
CA GLN A 144 9.07 -12.93 10.73
C GLN A 144 7.74 -12.27 10.34
N LEU A 145 7.57 -10.98 10.68
CA LEU A 145 6.38 -10.23 10.27
C LEU A 145 6.48 -9.94 8.76
N ASP A 146 5.53 -10.44 7.98
CA ASP A 146 5.51 -10.27 6.52
C ASP A 146 4.53 -9.19 6.05
N SER A 147 3.73 -8.63 6.97
CA SER A 147 2.83 -7.52 6.68
C SER A 147 2.47 -6.71 7.92
N ALA A 148 2.12 -5.45 7.72
CA ALA A 148 1.53 -4.57 8.72
C ALA A 148 0.43 -3.72 8.09
N VAL A 149 -0.66 -3.47 8.82
CA VAL A 149 -1.84 -2.74 8.35
C VAL A 149 -2.12 -1.57 9.28
N VAL A 150 -2.54 -0.44 8.72
CA VAL A 150 -2.94 0.74 9.50
C VAL A 150 -4.26 0.50 10.21
N HIS A 151 -4.34 0.91 11.48
CA HIS A 151 -5.56 0.99 12.27
C HIS A 151 -5.83 2.46 12.62
N ASP A 152 -7.00 2.99 12.27
CA ASP A 152 -7.35 4.41 12.44
C ASP A 152 -7.97 4.75 13.82
N GLY A 153 -7.86 3.83 14.76
CA GLY A 153 -8.48 3.93 16.08
C GLY A 153 -9.86 3.26 16.17
N THR A 154 -10.53 3.06 15.03
CA THR A 154 -11.88 2.47 14.95
C THR A 154 -11.87 1.14 14.20
N ARG A 155 -11.11 1.04 13.09
CA ARG A 155 -11.06 -0.14 12.22
C ARG A 155 -9.72 -0.27 11.51
N LEU A 156 -9.44 -1.48 11.03
CA LEU A 156 -8.32 -1.72 10.13
C LEU A 156 -8.58 -1.09 8.75
N GLN A 157 -7.52 -0.53 8.17
CA GLN A 157 -7.51 0.03 6.81
C GLN A 157 -6.72 -0.90 5.88
N PRO A 158 -7.32 -1.97 5.34
CA PRO A 158 -6.58 -3.06 4.68
C PRO A 158 -5.82 -2.64 3.42
N LEU A 159 -6.18 -1.50 2.81
CA LEU A 159 -5.47 -0.93 1.67
C LEU A 159 -4.40 0.11 2.06
N LEU A 160 -4.20 0.36 3.36
CA LEU A 160 -3.05 1.08 3.91
C LEU A 160 -2.18 0.08 4.63
N CYS A 161 -1.30 -0.59 3.89
CA CYS A 161 -0.51 -1.69 4.43
C CYS A 161 0.91 -1.71 3.88
N LEU A 162 1.79 -2.37 4.63
CA LEU A 162 3.16 -2.69 4.25
C LEU A 162 3.27 -4.21 4.14
N VAL A 163 3.74 -4.71 3.02
CA VAL A 163 3.83 -6.15 2.71
C VAL A 163 5.23 -6.48 2.25
N ARG A 164 5.78 -7.62 2.67
CA ARG A 164 7.07 -8.12 2.19
C ARG A 164 6.94 -8.59 0.75
N THR A 165 7.90 -8.24 -0.10
CA THR A 165 7.89 -8.61 -1.53
C THR A 165 8.39 -10.02 -1.81
N SER A 166 9.24 -10.56 -0.91
CA SER A 166 9.72 -11.95 -0.98
C SER A 166 8.82 -12.86 -0.15
N CYS A 167 8.02 -13.69 -0.80
CA CYS A 167 7.39 -14.87 -0.21
C CYS A 167 8.12 -16.13 -0.69
#